data_d1e57776a3a51f5685041d98764bbfb1
#
_entry.id   d1e57776a3a51f5685041d98764bbfb1
#
_cell.length_a   1.000
_cell.length_b   1.000
_cell.length_c   1.000
_cell.angle_alpha   90.00
_cell.angle_beta   90.00
_cell.angle_gamma   90.00
#
_symmetry.space_group_name_H-M   'P 1'
#
loop_
_entity.id
_entity.type
_entity.pdbx_description
1 polymer ?
#
loop_
_entity_poly.entity_id
_entity_poly.type
_entity_poly.pdbx_seq_one_letter_code
_entity_poly.pdbx_strand_id
1 'polypeptide(L)'
;MADTAHRKTDEKLEEMEKRLSAIYSRANKEIGERWKEYLVESQAEIDELQKAYELAKKGGDKNEIRKAGIKLSKAKRNRTLMNNRFEDLTERTAAELANVNKTALAYINGQLPEVYSINYNVLAPTVDGVGGYSFALVDADTVKNLATTDKSLLPYKQLDEKADIRWNVKKMNAEVLQGILQGEPMDRIAVRLAKVVDMNETAAIRNARTMVTGAENKGRQDSYARAEADGIILAKEWISTNDSRTRHSHAVLDGAIVDQDKKFDNGLMYPGDPSGRPEEVYNCRCTLVAKVNGFKKSQVQKNVDKQVQPPATTEDAIRTAHDLGVKYAQFEKMPLEQVSNAIDAVRTLPKDCVPKVIASGKDVSLVTGRPLGRKADQWWGVTYDYRNFSLRTMYLGYDKTDFDGGLIVGLNTQKFKTLDALTKAKKATNDAYFAKTGRYWSFNTDGKATAYHEIGHCFADVRGLPNGWDDASARWAEESACDLLKKPDEAFAEAWAAYHLGDKRLPDYISAIIGGLK
;
A
#
# COMPACT_ATOMS: atom_id res chain seq x y z
N MET A 1 16.45 -6.76 -10.98
CA MET A 1 16.36 -5.30 -10.74
C MET A 1 15.34 -5.06 -9.65
N ALA A 2 15.63 -4.16 -8.72
CA ALA A 2 14.67 -3.73 -7.71
C ALA A 2 13.45 -3.08 -8.39
N ASP A 3 12.27 -3.36 -7.88
CA ASP A 3 11.01 -2.86 -8.44
C ASP A 3 10.73 -1.39 -8.04
N THR A 4 9.65 -0.84 -8.57
CA THR A 4 9.26 0.57 -8.31
C THR A 4 8.99 0.86 -6.84
N ALA A 5 8.48 -0.13 -6.05
CA ALA A 5 8.19 0.06 -4.64
C ALA A 5 9.48 0.15 -3.81
N HIS A 6 10.48 -0.68 -4.12
CA HIS A 6 11.81 -0.59 -3.49
C HIS A 6 12.46 0.78 -3.74
N ARG A 7 12.41 1.27 -5.00
CA ARG A 7 12.93 2.61 -5.32
C ARG A 7 12.23 3.72 -4.52
N LYS A 8 10.90 3.67 -4.37
CA LYS A 8 10.17 4.62 -3.53
C LYS A 8 10.56 4.52 -2.06
N THR A 9 10.85 3.31 -1.58
CA THR A 9 11.35 3.09 -0.23
C THR A 9 12.74 3.70 -0.04
N ASP A 10 13.64 3.55 -1.01
CA ASP A 10 14.97 4.18 -0.99
C ASP A 10 14.89 5.71 -1.00
N GLU A 11 14.08 6.30 -1.87
CA GLU A 11 13.82 7.75 -1.92
C GLU A 11 13.31 8.27 -0.57
N LYS A 12 12.39 7.53 0.06
CA LYS A 12 11.87 7.86 1.39
C LYS A 12 12.93 7.76 2.46
N LEU A 13 13.77 6.74 2.39
CA LEU A 13 14.89 6.58 3.33
C LEU A 13 15.91 7.73 3.22
N GLU A 14 16.25 8.15 2.00
CA GLU A 14 17.12 9.31 1.78
C GLU A 14 16.54 10.60 2.37
N GLU A 15 15.23 10.82 2.21
CA GLU A 15 14.53 11.95 2.84
C GLU A 15 14.62 11.87 4.37
N MET A 16 14.39 10.69 4.92
CA MET A 16 14.50 10.45 6.37
C MET A 16 15.93 10.71 6.88
N GLU A 17 16.97 10.26 6.19
CA GLU A 17 18.36 10.50 6.56
C GLU A 17 18.68 12.00 6.57
N LYS A 18 18.29 12.75 5.55
CA LYS A 18 18.45 14.22 5.50
C LYS A 18 17.75 14.90 6.68
N ARG A 19 16.54 14.46 7.02
CA ARG A 19 15.79 15.01 8.15
C ARG A 19 16.44 14.70 9.49
N LEU A 20 16.93 13.47 9.68
CA LEU A 20 17.67 13.07 10.87
C LEU A 20 18.94 13.91 11.01
N SER A 21 19.75 14.03 9.96
CA SER A 21 20.96 14.87 9.97
C SER A 21 20.64 16.32 10.34
N ALA A 22 19.55 16.89 9.86
CA ALA A 22 19.12 18.25 10.23
C ALA A 22 18.78 18.36 11.73
N ILE A 23 18.10 17.35 12.31
CA ILE A 23 17.77 17.30 13.75
C ILE A 23 19.06 17.30 14.58
N TYR A 24 20.03 16.44 14.26
CA TYR A 24 21.27 16.33 15.01
C TYR A 24 22.22 17.51 14.76
N SER A 25 22.28 18.07 13.56
CA SER A 25 23.07 19.28 13.27
C SER A 25 22.63 20.46 14.11
N ARG A 26 21.31 20.63 14.29
CA ARG A 26 20.77 21.66 15.18
C ARG A 26 21.17 21.42 16.64
N ALA A 27 21.00 20.18 17.13
CA ALA A 27 21.41 19.81 18.49
C ALA A 27 22.90 20.01 18.69
N ASN A 28 23.75 19.62 17.72
CA ASN A 28 25.17 19.79 17.77
C ASN A 28 25.59 21.26 17.93
N LYS A 29 24.92 22.15 17.17
CA LYS A 29 25.19 23.61 17.30
C LYS A 29 24.81 24.12 18.69
N GLU A 30 23.62 23.84 19.17
CA GLU A 30 23.12 24.33 20.48
C GLU A 30 23.96 23.77 21.65
N ILE A 31 24.29 22.50 21.62
CA ILE A 31 25.14 21.83 22.61
C ILE A 31 26.58 22.39 22.54
N GLY A 32 27.14 22.50 21.32
CA GLY A 32 28.50 22.99 21.11
C GLY A 32 28.70 24.43 21.59
N GLU A 33 27.74 25.34 21.35
CA GLU A 33 27.77 26.72 21.84
C GLU A 33 27.81 26.75 23.37
N ARG A 34 26.95 26.01 24.06
CA ARG A 34 26.89 25.93 25.53
C ARG A 34 28.16 25.37 26.15
N TRP A 35 28.72 24.32 25.57
CA TRP A 35 29.99 23.77 26.03
C TRP A 35 31.14 24.73 25.79
N LYS A 36 31.16 25.43 24.67
CA LYS A 36 32.19 26.45 24.38
C LYS A 36 32.13 27.58 25.39
N GLU A 37 30.96 28.10 25.73
CA GLU A 37 30.78 29.13 26.76
C GLU A 37 31.31 28.65 28.10
N TYR A 38 30.92 27.46 28.57
CA TYR A 38 31.41 26.88 29.81
C TYR A 38 32.96 26.76 29.84
N LEU A 39 33.53 26.28 28.75
CA LEU A 39 34.98 26.07 28.65
C LEU A 39 35.73 27.41 28.62
N VAL A 40 35.21 28.42 27.94
CA VAL A 40 35.80 29.79 27.90
C VAL A 40 35.74 30.44 29.28
N GLU A 41 34.58 30.39 29.95
CA GLU A 41 34.46 30.93 31.33
C GLU A 41 35.43 30.25 32.31
N SER A 42 35.50 28.91 32.23
CA SER A 42 36.41 28.14 33.09
C SER A 42 37.91 28.47 32.85
N GLN A 43 38.27 28.76 31.60
CA GLN A 43 39.63 29.20 31.26
C GLN A 43 39.89 30.63 31.77
N ALA A 44 38.95 31.55 31.56
CA ALA A 44 39.07 32.92 32.03
C ALA A 44 39.27 33.01 33.55
N GLU A 45 38.52 32.21 34.32
CA GLU A 45 38.72 32.11 35.79
C GLU A 45 40.14 31.66 36.16
N ILE A 46 40.68 30.66 35.48
CA ILE A 46 42.05 30.16 35.71
C ILE A 46 43.07 31.22 35.35
N ASP A 47 42.89 31.94 34.24
CA ASP A 47 43.82 32.97 33.79
C ASP A 47 43.84 34.17 34.76
N GLU A 48 42.70 34.57 35.30
CA GLU A 48 42.62 35.60 36.36
C GLU A 48 43.34 35.15 37.65
N LEU A 49 43.07 33.93 38.10
CA LEU A 49 43.73 33.38 39.28
C LEU A 49 45.27 33.18 39.08
N GLN A 50 45.71 32.86 37.86
CA GLN A 50 47.11 32.80 37.50
C GLN A 50 47.74 34.16 37.58
N LYS A 51 47.11 35.22 37.04
CA LYS A 51 47.56 36.61 37.16
C LYS A 51 47.67 37.04 38.64
N ALA A 52 46.64 36.74 39.43
CA ALA A 52 46.66 37.04 40.87
C ALA A 52 47.75 36.31 41.60
N TYR A 53 48.08 35.07 41.27
CA TYR A 53 49.19 34.31 41.84
C TYR A 53 50.52 34.89 41.46
N GLU A 54 50.75 35.29 40.21
CA GLU A 54 52.00 35.94 39.78
C GLU A 54 52.15 37.31 40.41
N LEU A 55 51.08 38.07 40.62
CA LEU A 55 51.07 39.33 41.31
C LEU A 55 51.47 39.15 42.79
N ALA A 56 50.87 38.17 43.47
CA ALA A 56 51.23 37.81 44.84
C ALA A 56 52.74 37.44 45.00
N LYS A 57 53.25 36.68 44.02
CA LYS A 57 54.70 36.36 43.97
C LYS A 57 55.58 37.61 43.89
N LYS A 58 55.23 38.58 43.09
CA LYS A 58 55.91 39.86 42.94
C LYS A 58 55.86 40.69 44.24
N GLY A 59 54.74 40.59 44.99
CA GLY A 59 54.59 41.30 46.28
C GLY A 59 55.38 40.69 47.45
N GLY A 60 55.81 39.44 47.32
CA GLY A 60 56.73 38.78 48.28
C GLY A 60 56.08 38.27 49.58
N ASP A 61 54.82 38.51 49.84
CA ASP A 61 54.09 38.01 51.01
C ASP A 61 53.80 36.52 50.91
N LYS A 62 54.44 35.71 51.76
CA LYS A 62 54.30 34.24 51.75
C LYS A 62 52.88 33.76 51.99
N ASN A 63 52.10 34.48 52.79
CA ASN A 63 50.71 34.10 53.06
C ASN A 63 49.81 34.38 51.86
N GLU A 64 49.94 35.49 51.18
CA GLU A 64 49.22 35.85 49.99
C GLU A 64 49.59 34.91 48.80
N ILE A 65 50.88 34.61 48.63
CA ILE A 65 51.33 33.61 47.62
C ILE A 65 50.67 32.26 47.89
N ARG A 66 50.68 31.80 49.16
CA ARG A 66 50.02 30.53 49.54
C ARG A 66 48.52 30.53 49.25
N LYS A 67 47.79 31.59 49.64
CA LYS A 67 46.37 31.73 49.42
C LYS A 67 46.03 31.74 47.92
N ALA A 68 46.72 32.53 47.11
CA ALA A 68 46.54 32.60 45.68
C ALA A 68 46.91 31.28 45.00
N GLY A 69 48.00 30.63 45.43
CA GLY A 69 48.36 29.29 44.92
C GLY A 69 47.34 28.20 45.22
N ILE A 70 46.75 28.23 46.41
CA ILE A 70 45.67 27.31 46.78
C ILE A 70 44.41 27.53 45.88
N LYS A 71 43.99 28.80 45.68
CA LYS A 71 42.89 29.16 44.83
C LYS A 71 43.13 28.71 43.40
N LEU A 72 44.26 29.01 42.81
CA LEU A 72 44.65 28.61 41.48
C LEU A 72 44.67 27.07 41.31
N SER A 73 45.31 26.37 42.25
CA SER A 73 45.38 24.91 42.26
C SER A 73 43.99 24.29 42.36
N LYS A 74 43.10 24.90 43.17
CA LYS A 74 41.71 24.47 43.30
C LYS A 74 40.95 24.68 41.98
N ALA A 75 41.10 25.85 41.32
CA ALA A 75 40.46 26.14 40.06
C ALA A 75 40.94 25.19 38.94
N LYS A 76 42.30 24.99 38.83
CA LYS A 76 42.87 24.03 37.88
C LYS A 76 42.38 22.61 38.15
N ARG A 77 42.30 22.19 39.42
CA ARG A 77 41.79 20.89 39.79
C ARG A 77 40.28 20.75 39.53
N ASN A 78 39.47 21.78 39.82
CA ASN A 78 38.02 21.78 39.57
C ASN A 78 37.71 21.72 38.07
N ARG A 79 38.55 22.30 37.21
CA ARG A 79 38.46 22.17 35.77
C ARG A 79 38.85 20.75 35.30
N THR A 80 39.85 20.16 35.94
CA THR A 80 40.43 18.84 35.58
C THR A 80 39.68 17.68 36.23
N LEU A 81 39.14 17.91 37.44
CA LEU A 81 38.34 16.94 38.20
C LEU A 81 36.91 17.41 38.12
N MET A 82 36.09 16.70 37.40
CA MET A 82 34.65 16.89 37.25
C MET A 82 34.06 17.54 38.51
N ASN A 83 33.83 18.85 38.47
CA ASN A 83 33.14 19.55 39.55
C ASN A 83 31.63 19.48 39.34
N ASN A 84 30.83 19.83 40.36
CA ASN A 84 29.39 19.78 40.30
C ASN A 84 28.80 20.52 39.07
N ARG A 85 29.45 21.62 38.63
CA ARG A 85 29.02 22.40 37.46
C ARG A 85 29.31 21.65 36.14
N PHE A 86 30.38 20.90 36.06
CA PHE A 86 30.71 20.03 34.93
C PHE A 86 29.75 18.83 34.88
N GLU A 87 29.52 18.19 36.03
CA GLU A 87 28.61 17.05 36.14
C GLU A 87 27.17 17.45 35.76
N ASP A 88 26.66 18.57 36.31
CA ASP A 88 25.34 19.13 35.98
C ASP A 88 25.21 19.45 34.48
N LEU A 89 26.24 20.09 33.87
CA LEU A 89 26.22 20.38 32.44
C LEU A 89 26.22 19.10 31.60
N THR A 90 26.99 18.08 32.00
CA THR A 90 27.03 16.78 31.31
C THR A 90 25.70 16.06 31.41
N GLU A 91 25.07 16.03 32.59
CA GLU A 91 23.77 15.39 32.79
C GLU A 91 22.68 16.09 31.99
N ARG A 92 22.64 17.42 32.00
CA ARG A 92 21.66 18.21 31.20
C ARG A 92 21.87 17.97 29.71
N THR A 93 23.09 17.98 29.23
CA THR A 93 23.41 17.72 27.84
C THR A 93 23.02 16.29 27.43
N ALA A 94 23.27 15.31 28.30
CA ALA A 94 22.91 13.93 28.05
C ALA A 94 21.36 13.73 28.03
N ALA A 95 20.64 14.42 28.90
CA ALA A 95 19.18 14.42 28.90
C ALA A 95 18.60 15.08 27.63
N GLU A 96 19.22 16.18 27.19
CA GLU A 96 18.85 16.85 25.94
C GLU A 96 19.09 15.95 24.72
N LEU A 97 20.25 15.28 24.64
CA LEU A 97 20.53 14.29 23.59
C LEU A 97 19.54 13.12 23.62
N ALA A 98 19.17 12.63 24.80
CA ALA A 98 18.15 11.59 24.91
C ALA A 98 16.80 12.05 24.38
N ASN A 99 16.42 13.31 24.59
CA ASN A 99 15.21 13.90 24.00
C ASN A 99 15.31 14.04 22.47
N VAL A 100 16.49 14.40 21.95
CA VAL A 100 16.76 14.42 20.50
C VAL A 100 16.64 13.00 19.93
N ASN A 101 17.21 12.00 20.58
CA ASN A 101 17.13 10.59 20.18
C ASN A 101 15.68 10.08 20.20
N LYS A 102 14.91 10.46 21.21
CA LYS A 102 13.47 10.15 21.31
C LYS A 102 12.67 10.77 20.17
N THR A 103 12.94 12.02 19.84
CA THR A 103 12.31 12.73 18.71
C THR A 103 12.67 12.09 17.37
N ALA A 104 13.93 11.76 17.16
CA ALA A 104 14.41 11.07 15.97
C ALA A 104 13.76 9.69 15.82
N LEU A 105 13.66 8.93 16.89
CA LEU A 105 13.03 7.60 16.87
C LEU A 105 11.52 7.69 16.65
N ALA A 106 10.84 8.68 17.24
CA ALA A 106 9.41 8.93 16.99
C ALA A 106 9.15 9.28 15.52
N TYR A 107 10.02 10.10 14.92
CA TYR A 107 9.96 10.42 13.50
C TYR A 107 10.14 9.15 12.63
N ILE A 108 11.14 8.32 12.90
CA ILE A 108 11.38 7.05 12.19
C ILE A 108 10.14 6.17 12.28
N ASN A 109 9.65 5.91 13.50
CA ASN A 109 8.46 5.09 13.73
C ASN A 109 7.23 5.60 12.95
N GLY A 110 7.06 6.92 12.86
CA GLY A 110 5.96 7.55 12.13
C GLY A 110 5.99 7.34 10.62
N GLN A 111 7.16 7.03 10.04
CA GLN A 111 7.30 6.77 8.59
C GLN A 111 7.07 5.30 8.21
N LEU A 112 7.19 4.37 9.15
CA LEU A 112 7.13 2.92 8.86
C LEU A 112 5.79 2.44 8.29
N PRO A 113 4.60 2.93 8.73
CA PRO A 113 3.32 2.52 8.15
C PRO A 113 3.20 2.84 6.67
N GLU A 114 3.76 3.96 6.22
CA GLU A 114 3.77 4.35 4.81
C GLU A 114 4.67 3.41 3.99
N VAL A 115 5.88 3.13 4.48
CA VAL A 115 6.81 2.19 3.84
C VAL A 115 6.18 0.79 3.70
N TYR A 116 5.56 0.31 4.76
CA TYR A 116 4.84 -0.97 4.76
C TYR A 116 3.71 -0.99 3.73
N SER A 117 2.88 0.05 3.71
CA SER A 117 1.74 0.19 2.78
C SER A 117 2.16 0.18 1.31
N ILE A 118 3.22 0.93 0.95
CA ILE A 118 3.80 0.93 -0.40
C ILE A 118 4.17 -0.48 -0.85
N ASN A 119 4.74 -1.28 0.06
CA ASN A 119 5.27 -2.60 -0.24
C ASN A 119 4.24 -3.73 -0.08
N TYR A 120 3.15 -3.52 0.63
CA TYR A 120 2.07 -4.50 0.77
C TYR A 120 1.33 -4.77 -0.54
N ASN A 121 1.24 -3.80 -1.43
CA ASN A 121 0.55 -3.92 -2.71
C ASN A 121 1.47 -4.26 -3.90
N VAL A 122 2.75 -4.52 -3.65
CA VAL A 122 3.76 -4.73 -4.70
C VAL A 122 3.48 -5.95 -5.59
N LEU A 123 2.76 -6.93 -5.07
CA LEU A 123 2.48 -8.19 -5.78
C LEU A 123 1.39 -8.05 -6.85
N ALA A 124 0.46 -7.11 -6.71
CA ALA A 124 -0.70 -6.99 -7.59
C ALA A 124 -0.35 -6.92 -9.08
N PRO A 125 0.58 -6.06 -9.55
CA PRO A 125 0.96 -6.03 -10.96
C PRO A 125 1.62 -7.31 -11.46
N THR A 126 2.25 -8.08 -10.59
CA THR A 126 2.93 -9.33 -10.93
C THR A 126 1.93 -10.46 -11.14
N VAL A 127 0.85 -10.47 -10.37
CA VAL A 127 -0.21 -11.50 -10.46
C VAL A 127 -1.17 -11.19 -11.60
N ASP A 128 -1.52 -9.93 -11.79
CA ASP A 128 -2.44 -9.49 -12.86
C ASP A 128 -1.90 -9.80 -14.28
N GLY A 129 -0.59 -9.95 -14.42
CA GLY A 129 0.06 -10.37 -15.68
C GLY A 129 0.06 -11.88 -15.94
N VAL A 130 -0.39 -12.73 -14.99
CA VAL A 130 -0.26 -14.18 -15.08
C VAL A 130 -1.63 -14.85 -14.93
N GLY A 131 -2.21 -15.29 -16.05
CA GLY A 131 -3.28 -16.29 -16.04
C GLY A 131 -4.69 -15.83 -15.68
N GLY A 132 -5.02 -14.53 -15.76
CA GLY A 132 -6.40 -14.04 -15.55
C GLY A 132 -6.83 -14.01 -14.07
N TYR A 133 -5.91 -14.06 -13.14
CA TYR A 133 -6.15 -13.86 -11.72
C TYR A 133 -6.02 -12.39 -11.36
N SER A 134 -7.00 -11.87 -10.62
CA SER A 134 -7.00 -10.54 -10.04
C SER A 134 -6.60 -10.64 -8.57
N PHE A 135 -5.45 -10.09 -8.23
CA PHE A 135 -5.09 -9.86 -6.83
C PHE A 135 -5.62 -8.49 -6.42
N ALA A 136 -6.71 -8.49 -5.64
CA ALA A 136 -7.35 -7.24 -5.22
C ALA A 136 -6.38 -6.37 -4.42
N LEU A 137 -6.12 -5.16 -4.91
CA LEU A 137 -5.39 -4.14 -4.16
C LEU A 137 -6.15 -3.82 -2.88
N VAL A 138 -5.45 -3.78 -1.76
CA VAL A 138 -6.00 -3.18 -0.55
C VAL A 138 -5.69 -1.70 -0.60
N ASP A 139 -6.70 -0.88 -0.34
CA ASP A 139 -6.51 0.57 -0.26
C ASP A 139 -5.32 0.93 0.65
N ALA A 140 -4.42 1.78 0.13
CA ALA A 140 -3.16 2.10 0.80
C ALA A 140 -3.37 2.77 2.16
N ASP A 141 -4.41 3.59 2.31
CA ASP A 141 -4.75 4.22 3.58
C ASP A 141 -5.29 3.21 4.59
N THR A 142 -6.05 2.22 4.13
CA THR A 142 -6.51 1.10 4.97
C THR A 142 -5.31 0.29 5.50
N VAL A 143 -4.36 -0.08 4.64
CA VAL A 143 -3.14 -0.80 5.05
C VAL A 143 -2.30 0.03 6.02
N LYS A 144 -2.12 1.32 5.74
CA LYS A 144 -1.41 2.26 6.60
C LYS A 144 -2.07 2.41 7.97
N ASN A 145 -3.39 2.50 8.02
CA ASN A 145 -4.15 2.59 9.27
C ASN A 145 -4.03 1.30 10.10
N LEU A 146 -4.11 0.13 9.47
CA LEU A 146 -3.89 -1.16 10.13
C LEU A 146 -2.48 -1.23 10.72
N ALA A 147 -1.47 -0.89 9.94
CA ALA A 147 -0.07 -0.89 10.39
C ALA A 147 0.20 0.15 11.51
N THR A 148 -0.57 1.23 11.57
CA THR A 148 -0.49 2.23 12.65
C THR A 148 -1.15 1.72 13.93
N THR A 149 -2.25 0.98 13.78
CA THR A 149 -3.04 0.46 14.91
C THR A 149 -2.40 -0.76 15.53
N ASP A 150 -1.95 -1.72 14.72
CA ASP A 150 -1.25 -2.92 15.17
C ASP A 150 0.26 -2.74 15.11
N LYS A 151 0.83 -2.32 16.23
CA LYS A 151 2.28 -2.11 16.36
C LYS A 151 3.12 -3.38 16.22
N SER A 152 2.51 -4.57 16.26
CA SER A 152 3.22 -5.84 16.08
C SER A 152 3.63 -6.09 14.62
N LEU A 153 2.95 -5.43 13.68
CA LEU A 153 3.23 -5.56 12.24
C LEU A 153 4.55 -4.92 11.82
N LEU A 154 5.07 -3.98 12.60
CA LEU A 154 6.22 -3.16 12.22
C LEU A 154 7.34 -3.26 13.25
N PRO A 155 8.60 -3.09 12.82
CA PRO A 155 9.76 -3.14 13.72
C PRO A 155 9.90 -1.85 14.55
N TYR A 156 8.82 -1.46 15.26
CA TYR A 156 8.83 -0.29 16.13
C TYR A 156 9.88 -0.43 17.23
N LYS A 157 10.60 0.65 17.47
CA LYS A 157 11.56 0.75 18.59
C LYS A 157 11.10 1.78 19.60
N GLN A 158 11.44 1.53 20.85
CA GLN A 158 11.30 2.47 21.95
C GLN A 158 12.69 2.77 22.53
N LEU A 159 12.91 4.01 22.92
CA LEU A 159 14.15 4.43 23.58
C LEU A 159 14.06 4.07 25.07
N ASP A 160 15.06 3.34 25.57
CA ASP A 160 15.32 3.32 27.02
C ASP A 160 16.05 4.62 27.39
N GLU A 161 15.26 5.62 27.75
CA GLU A 161 15.76 6.98 28.04
C GLU A 161 16.81 6.98 29.15
N LYS A 162 16.62 6.16 30.18
CA LYS A 162 17.61 6.06 31.28
C LYS A 162 18.93 5.43 30.84
N ALA A 163 18.85 4.40 30.02
CA ALA A 163 20.07 3.77 29.47
C ALA A 163 20.77 4.72 28.49
N ASP A 164 20.03 5.45 27.69
CA ASP A 164 20.55 6.41 26.72
C ASP A 164 21.24 7.60 27.41
N ILE A 165 20.64 8.18 28.44
CA ILE A 165 21.26 9.24 29.26
C ILE A 165 22.58 8.73 29.86
N ARG A 166 22.56 7.55 30.50
CA ARG A 166 23.80 6.96 31.10
C ARG A 166 24.89 6.75 30.06
N TRP A 167 24.51 6.30 28.86
CA TRP A 167 25.48 6.12 27.77
C TRP A 167 26.08 7.45 27.31
N ASN A 168 25.28 8.49 27.13
CA ASN A 168 25.72 9.82 26.73
C ASN A 168 26.62 10.45 27.77
N VAL A 169 26.26 10.39 29.06
CA VAL A 169 27.11 10.85 30.18
C VAL A 169 28.47 10.16 30.14
N LYS A 170 28.49 8.82 30.04
CA LYS A 170 29.72 8.04 30.00
C LYS A 170 30.59 8.44 28.80
N LYS A 171 30.01 8.66 27.63
CA LYS A 171 30.76 9.03 26.41
C LYS A 171 31.30 10.44 26.49
N MET A 172 30.52 11.43 26.94
CA MET A 172 30.98 12.81 27.14
C MET A 172 32.11 12.88 28.13
N ASN A 173 32.00 12.23 29.29
CA ASN A 173 33.05 12.18 30.30
C ASN A 173 34.33 11.56 29.74
N ALA A 174 34.22 10.47 28.95
CA ALA A 174 35.38 9.83 28.36
C ALA A 174 36.10 10.75 27.35
N GLU A 175 35.36 11.45 26.48
CA GLU A 175 35.94 12.36 25.49
C GLU A 175 36.60 13.59 26.15
N VAL A 176 35.97 14.17 27.17
CA VAL A 176 36.57 15.30 27.91
C VAL A 176 37.81 14.85 28.66
N LEU A 177 37.76 13.73 29.39
CA LEU A 177 38.89 13.20 30.12
C LEU A 177 40.09 12.91 29.18
N GLN A 178 39.80 12.32 28.02
CA GLN A 178 40.85 12.04 27.04
C GLN A 178 41.48 13.32 26.48
N GLY A 179 40.67 14.35 26.16
CA GLY A 179 41.21 15.65 25.73
C GLY A 179 42.09 16.32 26.78
N ILE A 180 41.67 16.26 28.06
CA ILE A 180 42.46 16.78 29.18
C ILE A 180 43.77 16.01 29.33
N LEU A 181 43.76 14.68 29.30
CA LEU A 181 44.95 13.84 29.41
C LEU A 181 45.94 14.05 28.26
N GLN A 182 45.47 14.40 27.09
CA GLN A 182 46.30 14.73 25.93
C GLN A 182 46.78 16.18 25.91
N GLY A 183 46.39 17.00 26.90
CA GLY A 183 46.73 18.40 26.95
C GLY A 183 46.11 19.24 25.83
N GLU A 184 44.99 18.80 25.28
CA GLU A 184 44.32 19.50 24.18
C GLU A 184 43.74 20.85 24.62
N PRO A 185 43.78 21.87 23.75
CA PRO A 185 43.12 23.14 24.02
C PRO A 185 41.57 22.98 24.00
N MET A 186 40.87 23.95 24.60
CA MET A 186 39.42 23.88 24.84
C MET A 186 38.58 23.70 23.58
N ASP A 187 38.98 24.35 22.50
CA ASP A 187 38.33 24.20 21.19
C ASP A 187 38.39 22.76 20.68
N ARG A 188 39.51 22.04 20.94
CA ARG A 188 39.63 20.63 20.60
C ARG A 188 38.77 19.74 21.48
N ILE A 189 38.64 20.04 22.77
CA ILE A 189 37.74 19.33 23.68
C ILE A 189 36.26 19.54 23.24
N ALA A 190 35.90 20.76 22.83
CA ALA A 190 34.58 21.01 22.26
C ALA A 190 34.29 20.16 20.99
N VAL A 191 35.26 20.03 20.09
CA VAL A 191 35.16 19.14 18.91
C VAL A 191 35.00 17.67 19.32
N ARG A 192 35.65 17.21 20.42
CA ARG A 192 35.41 15.85 20.92
C ARG A 192 33.99 15.62 21.41
N LEU A 193 33.40 16.61 22.07
CA LEU A 193 31.99 16.54 22.51
C LEU A 193 31.04 16.51 21.32
N ALA A 194 31.31 17.25 20.25
CA ALA A 194 30.55 17.16 19.00
C ALA A 194 30.53 15.74 18.44
N LYS A 195 31.62 14.97 18.55
CA LYS A 195 31.63 13.55 18.13
C LYS A 195 30.61 12.68 18.85
N VAL A 196 30.24 13.01 20.10
CA VAL A 196 29.19 12.25 20.81
C VAL A 196 27.82 12.48 20.17
N VAL A 197 27.54 13.70 19.69
CA VAL A 197 26.35 14.00 18.93
C VAL A 197 26.36 13.25 17.59
N ASP A 198 27.48 13.23 16.88
CA ASP A 198 27.64 12.51 15.60
C ASP A 198 27.50 10.99 15.79
N MET A 199 27.89 10.42 16.93
CA MET A 199 27.65 9.02 17.27
C MET A 199 26.16 8.72 17.42
N ASN A 200 25.39 9.64 18.02
CA ASN A 200 23.94 9.51 18.15
C ASN A 200 23.24 9.64 16.78
N GLU A 201 23.67 10.59 15.94
CA GLU A 201 23.19 10.72 14.54
C GLU A 201 23.42 9.42 13.75
N THR A 202 24.64 8.90 13.78
CA THR A 202 25.01 7.64 13.10
C THR A 202 24.14 6.48 13.58
N ALA A 203 23.85 6.41 14.89
CA ALA A 203 22.99 5.38 15.46
C ALA A 203 21.54 5.55 15.00
N ALA A 204 21.03 6.79 14.90
CA ALA A 204 19.69 7.08 14.41
C ALA A 204 19.54 6.72 12.93
N ILE A 205 20.48 7.09 12.08
CA ILE A 205 20.50 6.73 10.64
C ILE A 205 20.55 5.21 10.47
N ARG A 206 21.40 4.51 11.23
CA ARG A 206 21.44 3.04 11.23
C ARG A 206 20.10 2.42 11.65
N ASN A 207 19.44 3.00 12.65
CA ASN A 207 18.10 2.55 13.07
C ASN A 207 17.09 2.79 11.97
N ALA A 208 17.08 3.96 11.31
CA ALA A 208 16.21 4.25 10.19
C ALA A 208 16.36 3.21 9.06
N ARG A 209 17.58 2.97 8.59
CA ARG A 209 17.88 1.95 7.57
C ARG A 209 17.36 0.58 7.96
N THR A 210 17.65 0.14 9.18
CA THR A 210 17.25 -1.19 9.66
C THR A 210 15.73 -1.33 9.75
N MET A 211 15.04 -0.31 10.28
CA MET A 211 13.61 -0.34 10.50
C MET A 211 12.83 -0.19 9.18
N VAL A 212 13.31 0.65 8.26
CA VAL A 212 12.73 0.83 6.93
C VAL A 212 12.83 -0.46 6.12
N THR A 213 14.02 -1.09 6.07
CA THR A 213 14.21 -2.39 5.40
C THR A 213 13.29 -3.47 6.00
N GLY A 214 13.17 -3.49 7.32
CA GLY A 214 12.27 -4.43 8.00
C GLY A 214 10.80 -4.19 7.66
N ALA A 215 10.33 -2.93 7.63
CA ALA A 215 8.96 -2.57 7.29
C ALA A 215 8.64 -2.86 5.81
N GLU A 216 9.56 -2.55 4.90
CA GLU A 216 9.46 -2.88 3.48
C GLU A 216 9.22 -4.37 3.26
N ASN A 217 10.15 -5.18 3.76
CA ASN A 217 10.11 -6.62 3.48
C ASN A 217 9.03 -7.34 4.29
N LYS A 218 8.63 -6.81 5.45
CA LYS A 218 7.45 -7.30 6.16
C LYS A 218 6.17 -7.05 5.36
N GLY A 219 5.99 -5.87 4.76
CA GLY A 219 4.86 -5.58 3.88
C GLY A 219 4.79 -6.55 2.69
N ARG A 220 5.94 -6.83 2.04
CA ARG A 220 6.04 -7.83 0.97
C ARG A 220 5.71 -9.24 1.44
N GLN A 221 6.28 -9.66 2.56
CA GLN A 221 6.04 -10.99 3.14
C GLN A 221 4.57 -11.21 3.48
N ASP A 222 3.89 -10.20 4.05
CA ASP A 222 2.46 -10.29 4.38
C ASP A 222 1.58 -10.30 3.12
N SER A 223 1.95 -9.53 2.10
CA SER A 223 1.32 -9.61 0.78
C SER A 223 1.43 -11.00 0.16
N TYR A 224 2.60 -11.63 0.26
CA TYR A 224 2.83 -12.99 -0.26
C TYR A 224 2.03 -14.03 0.51
N ALA A 225 1.97 -13.92 1.84
CA ALA A 225 1.15 -14.80 2.68
C ALA A 225 -0.34 -14.70 2.34
N ARG A 226 -0.83 -13.48 2.09
CA ARG A 226 -2.19 -13.26 1.63
C ARG A 226 -2.45 -13.89 0.26
N ALA A 227 -1.54 -13.70 -0.69
CA ALA A 227 -1.65 -14.28 -2.03
C ALA A 227 -1.69 -15.81 -1.99
N GLU A 228 -0.89 -16.44 -1.11
CA GLU A 228 -0.96 -17.90 -0.90
C GLU A 228 -2.28 -18.36 -0.29
N ALA A 229 -2.84 -17.57 0.65
CA ALA A 229 -4.18 -17.85 1.20
C ALA A 229 -5.25 -17.75 0.11
N ASP A 230 -5.08 -16.84 -0.87
CA ASP A 230 -5.95 -16.70 -2.04
C ASP A 230 -5.69 -17.76 -3.13
N GLY A 231 -4.74 -18.70 -2.89
CA GLY A 231 -4.48 -19.85 -3.76
C GLY A 231 -3.39 -19.64 -4.80
N ILE A 232 -2.61 -18.56 -4.73
CA ILE A 232 -1.45 -18.32 -5.59
C ILE A 232 -0.25 -19.06 -5.01
N ILE A 233 0.43 -19.88 -5.81
CA ILE A 233 1.66 -20.58 -5.38
C ILE A 233 2.84 -19.64 -5.61
N LEU A 234 3.49 -19.26 -4.52
CA LEU A 234 4.58 -18.28 -4.55
C LEU A 234 5.87 -18.87 -3.97
N ALA A 235 6.99 -18.46 -4.55
CA ALA A 235 8.29 -18.47 -3.93
C ALA A 235 8.79 -17.02 -3.78
N LYS A 236 9.72 -16.81 -2.87
CA LYS A 236 10.37 -15.50 -2.66
C LYS A 236 11.85 -15.60 -2.99
N GLU A 237 12.35 -14.57 -3.68
CA GLU A 237 13.74 -14.43 -4.07
C GLU A 237 14.38 -13.32 -3.26
N TRP A 238 15.58 -13.57 -2.74
CA TRP A 238 16.41 -12.57 -2.07
C TRP A 238 17.15 -11.76 -3.13
N ILE A 239 17.01 -10.43 -3.09
CA ILE A 239 17.76 -9.51 -3.92
C ILE A 239 18.70 -8.69 -3.04
N SER A 240 19.99 -8.87 -3.21
CA SER A 240 20.99 -8.09 -2.48
C SER A 240 21.36 -6.81 -3.24
N THR A 241 21.86 -5.82 -2.50
CA THR A 241 22.28 -4.52 -3.09
C THR A 241 23.52 -4.66 -3.97
N ASN A 242 24.32 -5.72 -3.77
CA ASN A 242 25.54 -6.05 -4.55
C ASN A 242 26.56 -4.90 -4.67
N ASP A 243 26.76 -4.14 -3.59
CA ASP A 243 27.82 -3.14 -3.49
C ASP A 243 28.92 -3.54 -2.50
N SER A 244 29.98 -2.75 -2.39
CA SER A 244 31.11 -3.00 -1.48
C SER A 244 30.75 -3.04 0.01
N ARG A 245 29.53 -2.62 0.39
CA ARG A 245 28.99 -2.67 1.77
C ARG A 245 28.05 -3.83 2.00
N THR A 246 27.76 -4.62 0.98
CA THR A 246 26.94 -5.83 1.12
C THR A 246 27.73 -6.90 1.86
N ARG A 247 27.13 -7.48 2.92
CA ARG A 247 27.73 -8.57 3.68
C ARG A 247 27.94 -9.80 2.81
N HIS A 248 28.98 -10.55 3.08
CA HIS A 248 29.23 -11.81 2.36
C HIS A 248 28.04 -12.77 2.48
N SER A 249 27.47 -12.95 3.67
CA SER A 249 26.28 -13.78 3.90
C SER A 249 25.07 -13.36 3.07
N HIS A 250 24.89 -12.06 2.80
CA HIS A 250 23.82 -11.54 1.96
C HIS A 250 24.15 -11.60 0.46
N ALA A 251 25.39 -11.40 0.09
CA ALA A 251 25.85 -11.51 -1.29
C ALA A 251 25.68 -12.96 -1.82
N VAL A 252 25.95 -13.96 -0.97
CA VAL A 252 25.74 -15.38 -1.30
C VAL A 252 24.25 -15.72 -1.51
N LEU A 253 23.34 -14.99 -0.84
CA LEU A 253 21.90 -15.18 -0.99
C LEU A 253 21.30 -14.47 -2.19
N ASP A 254 22.06 -13.66 -2.93
CA ASP A 254 21.55 -12.96 -4.10
C ASP A 254 21.00 -13.94 -5.13
N GLY A 255 19.72 -13.79 -5.50
CA GLY A 255 19.02 -14.75 -6.38
C GLY A 255 18.57 -16.05 -5.71
N ALA A 256 18.83 -16.25 -4.42
CA ALA A 256 18.33 -17.42 -3.70
C ALA A 256 16.80 -17.41 -3.62
N ILE A 257 16.17 -18.52 -3.97
CA ILE A 257 14.73 -18.68 -4.01
C ILE A 257 14.33 -19.73 -2.98
N VAL A 258 13.35 -19.39 -2.15
CA VAL A 258 12.73 -20.30 -1.18
C VAL A 258 11.20 -20.17 -1.24
N ASP A 259 10.48 -21.19 -0.78
CA ASP A 259 9.03 -21.10 -0.63
C ASP A 259 8.66 -19.96 0.32
N GLN A 260 7.47 -19.40 0.14
CA GLN A 260 7.03 -18.21 0.87
C GLN A 260 7.13 -18.36 2.40
N ASP A 261 6.82 -19.57 2.93
CA ASP A 261 6.81 -19.89 4.36
C ASP A 261 8.19 -20.32 4.93
N LYS A 262 9.22 -20.42 4.10
CA LYS A 262 10.55 -20.89 4.49
C LYS A 262 11.51 -19.74 4.78
N LYS A 263 12.48 -20.01 5.65
CA LYS A 263 13.61 -19.12 5.93
C LYS A 263 14.71 -19.33 4.91
N PHE A 264 15.45 -18.27 4.65
CA PHE A 264 16.71 -18.34 3.91
C PHE A 264 17.83 -18.97 4.77
N ASP A 265 18.94 -19.36 4.14
CA ASP A 265 20.05 -20.06 4.81
C ASP A 265 20.70 -19.25 5.95
N ASN A 266 20.58 -17.92 5.94
CA ASN A 266 21.00 -17.06 7.05
C ASN A 266 20.01 -17.03 8.23
N GLY A 267 18.93 -17.82 8.18
CA GLY A 267 17.94 -17.94 9.24
C GLY A 267 16.86 -16.87 9.25
N LEU A 268 16.86 -15.93 8.29
CA LEU A 268 15.86 -14.86 8.18
C LEU A 268 14.67 -15.27 7.32
N MET A 269 13.47 -14.81 7.68
CA MET A 269 12.29 -14.92 6.82
C MET A 269 12.34 -13.95 5.64
N TYR A 270 12.94 -12.77 5.88
CA TYR A 270 13.07 -11.70 4.90
C TYR A 270 14.22 -10.75 5.31
N PRO A 271 14.75 -9.93 4.40
CA PRO A 271 15.73 -8.91 4.75
C PRO A 271 15.22 -7.95 5.82
N GLY A 272 15.98 -7.77 6.89
CA GLY A 272 15.59 -6.92 8.01
C GLY A 272 14.59 -7.56 8.99
N ASP A 273 14.39 -8.87 8.95
CA ASP A 273 13.59 -9.63 9.91
C ASP A 273 14.10 -9.38 11.35
N PRO A 274 13.28 -8.76 12.23
CA PRO A 274 13.71 -8.42 13.59
C PRO A 274 13.98 -9.63 14.49
N SER A 275 13.56 -10.83 14.10
CA SER A 275 13.85 -12.07 14.81
C SER A 275 15.27 -12.59 14.57
N GLY A 276 15.97 -12.03 13.59
CA GLY A 276 17.30 -12.45 13.20
C GLY A 276 18.41 -11.91 14.12
N ARG A 277 19.63 -12.46 13.95
CA ARG A 277 20.80 -11.98 14.69
C ARG A 277 21.16 -10.56 14.26
N PRO A 278 21.61 -9.69 15.20
CA PRO A 278 21.95 -8.29 14.91
C PRO A 278 22.91 -8.11 13.72
N GLU A 279 23.90 -8.99 13.58
CA GLU A 279 24.87 -8.96 12.48
C GLU A 279 24.24 -9.21 11.10
N GLU A 280 23.10 -9.88 11.02
CA GLU A 280 22.36 -10.12 9.76
C GLU A 280 21.31 -9.03 9.48
N VAL A 281 20.82 -8.35 10.52
CA VAL A 281 19.67 -7.45 10.42
C VAL A 281 20.08 -5.98 10.27
N TYR A 282 21.03 -5.50 11.09
CA TYR A 282 21.37 -4.09 11.13
C TYR A 282 21.97 -3.59 9.81
N ASN A 283 21.49 -2.42 9.35
CA ASN A 283 21.99 -1.75 8.14
C ASN A 283 21.83 -2.56 6.84
N CYS A 284 20.91 -3.52 6.82
CA CYS A 284 20.56 -4.26 5.61
C CYS A 284 19.87 -3.34 4.62
N ARG A 285 20.07 -3.58 3.31
CA ARG A 285 19.46 -2.86 2.18
C ARG A 285 18.96 -3.83 1.10
N CYS A 286 18.86 -5.11 1.46
CA CYS A 286 18.32 -6.14 0.56
C CYS A 286 16.81 -6.08 0.54
N THR A 287 16.20 -6.61 -0.53
CA THR A 287 14.75 -6.70 -0.68
C THR A 287 14.32 -8.08 -1.13
N LEU A 288 13.02 -8.36 -1.06
CA LEU A 288 12.40 -9.58 -1.61
C LEU A 288 11.73 -9.28 -2.95
N VAL A 289 11.70 -10.29 -3.82
CA VAL A 289 10.86 -10.30 -5.03
C VAL A 289 10.06 -11.60 -5.04
N ALA A 290 8.77 -11.51 -5.39
CA ALA A 290 7.92 -12.69 -5.55
C ALA A 290 8.20 -13.39 -6.89
N LYS A 291 8.18 -14.72 -6.85
CA LYS A 291 8.13 -15.59 -8.03
C LYS A 291 6.80 -16.33 -8.02
N VAL A 292 5.96 -16.06 -8.98
CA VAL A 292 4.69 -16.78 -9.16
C VAL A 292 4.97 -18.11 -9.84
N ASN A 293 4.76 -19.21 -9.13
CA ASN A 293 5.00 -20.57 -9.62
C ASN A 293 3.74 -21.25 -10.17
N GLY A 294 2.57 -20.66 -9.95
CA GLY A 294 1.29 -21.16 -10.42
C GLY A 294 0.13 -20.89 -9.45
N PHE A 295 -0.94 -21.62 -9.64
CA PHE A 295 -2.17 -21.47 -8.88
C PHE A 295 -2.66 -22.83 -8.38
N LYS A 296 -3.17 -22.89 -7.16
CA LYS A 296 -3.73 -24.13 -6.58
C LYS A 296 -5.07 -24.45 -7.25
N LYS A 297 -5.08 -25.35 -8.22
CA LYS A 297 -6.29 -25.79 -8.95
C LYS A 297 -7.48 -26.19 -8.07
N SER A 298 -7.23 -26.65 -6.83
CA SER A 298 -8.29 -27.19 -5.97
C SER A 298 -9.00 -26.13 -5.11
N GLN A 299 -8.41 -24.96 -4.89
CA GLN A 299 -9.05 -23.91 -4.07
C GLN A 299 -9.77 -22.86 -4.92
N VAL A 300 -9.24 -22.54 -6.10
CA VAL A 300 -9.95 -21.67 -7.04
C VAL A 300 -11.24 -22.35 -7.49
N GLN A 301 -11.18 -23.64 -7.84
CA GLN A 301 -12.37 -24.42 -8.18
C GLN A 301 -13.29 -24.62 -6.96
N LYS A 302 -12.74 -24.88 -5.75
CA LYS A 302 -13.55 -25.03 -4.52
C LYS A 302 -14.08 -23.73 -3.96
N ASN A 303 -13.41 -22.58 -4.15
CA ASN A 303 -13.95 -21.28 -3.75
C ASN A 303 -14.94 -20.74 -4.78
N VAL A 304 -14.71 -20.98 -6.06
CA VAL A 304 -15.71 -20.80 -7.10
C VAL A 304 -16.89 -21.76 -6.87
N ASP A 305 -16.64 -23.03 -6.57
CA ASP A 305 -17.68 -24.04 -6.32
C ASP A 305 -18.37 -23.90 -4.94
N LYS A 306 -17.73 -23.31 -3.91
CA LYS A 306 -18.37 -22.98 -2.61
C LYS A 306 -19.12 -21.64 -2.60
N GLN A 307 -18.72 -20.69 -3.46
CA GLN A 307 -19.44 -19.41 -3.58
C GLN A 307 -20.52 -19.41 -4.67
N VAL A 308 -20.61 -20.45 -5.49
CA VAL A 308 -21.53 -20.50 -6.63
C VAL A 308 -22.26 -21.84 -6.67
N GLN A 309 -22.95 -22.19 -5.59
CA GLN A 309 -24.18 -22.95 -5.84
C GLN A 309 -25.19 -21.96 -6.42
N PRO A 310 -25.76 -22.25 -7.60
CA PRO A 310 -26.86 -21.45 -8.11
C PRO A 310 -27.94 -21.38 -7.03
N PRO A 311 -28.60 -20.25 -6.83
CA PRO A 311 -29.60 -20.12 -5.79
C PRO A 311 -30.65 -21.23 -5.99
N ALA A 312 -30.92 -21.96 -4.90
CA ALA A 312 -31.85 -23.09 -4.94
C ALA A 312 -33.29 -22.64 -5.02
N THR A 313 -33.57 -21.42 -4.56
CA THR A 313 -34.91 -20.80 -4.59
C THR A 313 -34.83 -19.35 -5.05
N THR A 314 -35.98 -18.76 -5.38
CA THR A 314 -36.06 -17.33 -5.72
C THR A 314 -35.71 -16.46 -4.53
N GLU A 315 -36.03 -16.84 -3.30
CA GLU A 315 -35.70 -16.14 -2.06
C GLU A 315 -34.18 -16.13 -1.83
N ASP A 316 -33.51 -17.24 -2.09
CA ASP A 316 -32.04 -17.31 -2.03
C ASP A 316 -31.40 -16.41 -3.08
N ALA A 317 -31.98 -16.35 -4.25
CA ALA A 317 -31.54 -15.50 -5.34
C ALA A 317 -31.69 -14.00 -5.00
N ILE A 318 -32.82 -13.59 -4.41
CA ILE A 318 -33.05 -12.22 -3.96
C ILE A 318 -32.03 -11.84 -2.89
N ARG A 319 -31.80 -12.70 -1.90
CA ARG A 319 -30.80 -12.47 -0.85
C ARG A 319 -29.41 -12.29 -1.45
N THR A 320 -29.00 -13.18 -2.35
CA THR A 320 -27.70 -13.09 -3.02
C THR A 320 -27.56 -11.80 -3.83
N ALA A 321 -28.62 -11.37 -4.53
CA ALA A 321 -28.62 -10.11 -5.26
C ALA A 321 -28.45 -8.89 -4.32
N HIS A 322 -29.11 -8.89 -3.17
CA HIS A 322 -28.95 -7.85 -2.15
C HIS A 322 -27.53 -7.81 -1.58
N ASP A 323 -26.91 -8.98 -1.31
CA ASP A 323 -25.53 -9.08 -0.84
C ASP A 323 -24.52 -8.53 -1.87
N LEU A 324 -24.85 -8.62 -3.16
CA LEU A 324 -24.07 -8.05 -4.25
C LEU A 324 -24.31 -6.53 -4.44
N GLY A 325 -25.31 -5.94 -3.78
CA GLY A 325 -25.60 -4.50 -3.84
C GLY A 325 -26.82 -4.14 -4.71
N VAL A 326 -27.53 -5.10 -5.28
CA VAL A 326 -28.80 -4.86 -5.99
C VAL A 326 -29.87 -4.51 -4.98
N LYS A 327 -30.40 -3.29 -5.01
CA LYS A 327 -31.40 -2.83 -4.03
C LYS A 327 -32.79 -3.41 -4.27
N TYR A 328 -33.17 -3.57 -5.53
CA TYR A 328 -34.49 -4.05 -5.94
C TYR A 328 -34.34 -5.24 -6.90
N ALA A 329 -34.43 -6.44 -6.35
CA ALA A 329 -34.37 -7.71 -7.07
C ALA A 329 -35.79 -8.27 -7.24
N GLN A 330 -36.44 -8.01 -8.39
CA GLN A 330 -37.81 -8.43 -8.69
C GLN A 330 -37.80 -9.74 -9.46
N PHE A 331 -37.57 -10.84 -8.74
CA PHE A 331 -37.32 -12.16 -9.32
C PHE A 331 -38.53 -13.12 -9.27
N GLU A 332 -39.62 -12.76 -8.58
CA GLU A 332 -40.76 -13.69 -8.35
C GLU A 332 -41.43 -14.24 -9.63
N LYS A 333 -41.31 -13.49 -10.73
CA LYS A 333 -41.88 -13.89 -12.03
C LYS A 333 -40.82 -14.31 -13.04
N MET A 334 -39.58 -14.40 -12.62
CA MET A 334 -38.46 -14.81 -13.47
C MET A 334 -38.14 -16.29 -13.26
N PRO A 335 -37.86 -17.05 -14.34
CA PRO A 335 -37.35 -18.41 -14.20
C PRO A 335 -36.04 -18.42 -13.45
N LEU A 336 -35.87 -19.34 -12.51
CA LEU A 336 -34.69 -19.41 -11.63
C LEU A 336 -33.38 -19.55 -12.42
N GLU A 337 -33.37 -20.24 -13.55
CA GLU A 337 -32.23 -20.34 -14.47
C GLU A 337 -31.76 -18.96 -14.96
N GLN A 338 -32.69 -18.08 -15.32
CA GLN A 338 -32.35 -16.73 -15.80
C GLN A 338 -31.95 -15.81 -14.68
N VAL A 339 -32.55 -15.98 -13.50
CA VAL A 339 -32.14 -15.25 -12.29
C VAL A 339 -30.72 -15.62 -11.89
N SER A 340 -30.38 -16.92 -11.86
CA SER A 340 -29.02 -17.38 -11.57
C SER A 340 -28.02 -16.79 -12.56
N ASN A 341 -28.34 -16.81 -13.85
CA ASN A 341 -27.49 -16.22 -14.88
C ASN A 341 -27.32 -14.71 -14.73
N ALA A 342 -28.35 -13.98 -14.29
CA ALA A 342 -28.26 -12.55 -14.01
C ALA A 342 -27.37 -12.26 -12.80
N ILE A 343 -27.48 -13.05 -11.73
CA ILE A 343 -26.62 -12.95 -10.53
C ILE A 343 -25.16 -13.21 -10.89
N ASP A 344 -24.89 -14.24 -11.71
CA ASP A 344 -23.52 -14.56 -12.16
C ASP A 344 -22.95 -13.42 -13.01
N ALA A 345 -23.76 -12.78 -13.85
CA ALA A 345 -23.35 -11.60 -14.59
C ALA A 345 -23.02 -10.42 -13.64
N VAL A 346 -23.84 -10.14 -12.63
CA VAL A 346 -23.59 -9.06 -11.64
C VAL A 346 -22.26 -9.27 -10.89
N ARG A 347 -21.89 -10.50 -10.59
CA ARG A 347 -20.63 -10.84 -9.93
C ARG A 347 -19.38 -10.41 -10.72
N THR A 348 -19.53 -10.15 -12.03
CA THR A 348 -18.43 -9.66 -12.87
C THR A 348 -18.17 -8.16 -12.71
N LEU A 349 -19.06 -7.41 -12.05
CA LEU A 349 -18.97 -5.97 -11.90
C LEU A 349 -18.19 -5.52 -10.65
N PRO A 350 -17.45 -4.40 -10.75
CA PRO A 350 -17.06 -3.63 -9.57
C PRO A 350 -18.30 -3.16 -8.78
N LYS A 351 -18.17 -3.01 -7.47
CA LYS A 351 -19.29 -2.66 -6.57
C LYS A 351 -20.02 -1.36 -6.95
N ASP A 352 -19.30 -0.37 -7.45
CA ASP A 352 -19.85 0.92 -7.88
C ASP A 352 -20.61 0.86 -9.21
N CYS A 353 -20.42 -0.21 -9.99
CA CYS A 353 -21.12 -0.47 -11.26
C CYS A 353 -22.36 -1.38 -11.11
N VAL A 354 -22.64 -1.90 -9.92
CA VAL A 354 -23.75 -2.82 -9.69
C VAL A 354 -25.09 -2.09 -9.90
N PRO A 355 -26.01 -2.66 -10.72
CA PRO A 355 -27.33 -2.06 -10.94
C PRO A 355 -28.15 -2.08 -9.64
N LYS A 356 -28.88 -1.00 -9.38
CA LYS A 356 -29.82 -0.94 -8.25
C LYS A 356 -31.04 -1.80 -8.44
N VAL A 357 -31.45 -2.05 -9.68
CA VAL A 357 -32.65 -2.79 -10.04
C VAL A 357 -32.31 -3.89 -11.04
N ILE A 358 -32.76 -5.10 -10.75
CA ILE A 358 -32.87 -6.19 -11.75
C ILE A 358 -34.29 -6.74 -11.69
N ALA A 359 -34.98 -6.72 -12.84
CA ALA A 359 -36.37 -7.14 -12.91
C ALA A 359 -36.69 -7.81 -14.26
N SER A 360 -37.84 -8.49 -14.35
CA SER A 360 -38.41 -8.83 -15.65
C SER A 360 -38.81 -7.56 -16.39
N GLY A 361 -38.80 -7.59 -17.72
CA GLY A 361 -39.05 -6.41 -18.55
C GLY A 361 -40.31 -5.61 -18.18
N LYS A 362 -41.41 -6.26 -17.79
CA LYS A 362 -42.64 -5.58 -17.36
C LYS A 362 -42.53 -5.02 -15.93
N ASP A 363 -41.80 -5.69 -15.05
CA ASP A 363 -41.72 -5.30 -13.66
C ASP A 363 -40.75 -4.13 -13.45
N VAL A 364 -39.90 -3.80 -14.44
CA VAL A 364 -39.12 -2.57 -14.46
C VAL A 364 -40.00 -1.34 -14.30
N SER A 365 -41.18 -1.30 -14.96
CA SER A 365 -42.11 -0.19 -14.83
C SER A 365 -42.74 -0.11 -13.44
N LEU A 366 -42.89 -1.21 -12.71
CA LEU A 366 -43.37 -1.23 -11.33
C LEU A 366 -42.40 -0.60 -10.36
N VAL A 367 -41.10 -0.82 -10.58
CA VAL A 367 -40.05 -0.23 -9.74
C VAL A 367 -39.77 1.23 -10.08
N THR A 368 -39.77 1.56 -11.37
CA THR A 368 -39.37 2.90 -11.86
C THR A 368 -40.55 3.88 -12.02
N GLY A 369 -41.79 3.39 -11.94
CA GLY A 369 -42.97 4.18 -12.24
C GLY A 369 -43.08 4.62 -13.71
N ARG A 370 -42.22 4.10 -14.62
CA ARG A 370 -42.15 4.50 -16.02
C ARG A 370 -42.68 3.41 -16.93
N PRO A 371 -43.68 3.68 -17.78
CA PRO A 371 -44.16 2.67 -18.70
C PRO A 371 -43.08 2.29 -19.72
N LEU A 372 -42.91 0.99 -19.94
CA LEU A 372 -42.09 0.49 -21.03
C LEU A 372 -42.69 0.93 -22.37
N GLY A 373 -41.83 1.40 -23.28
CA GLY A 373 -42.24 1.82 -24.60
C GLY A 373 -42.93 0.67 -25.40
N ARG A 374 -43.68 1.02 -26.44
CA ARG A 374 -44.46 0.05 -27.29
C ARG A 374 -43.60 -1.08 -27.90
N LYS A 375 -42.27 -0.97 -27.92
CA LYS A 375 -41.31 -1.97 -28.44
C LYS A 375 -40.72 -2.88 -27.37
N ALA A 376 -41.12 -2.76 -26.11
CA ALA A 376 -40.53 -3.56 -25.00
C ALA A 376 -40.66 -5.08 -25.22
N ASP A 377 -41.71 -5.50 -25.92
CA ASP A 377 -41.91 -6.92 -26.25
C ASP A 377 -40.91 -7.46 -27.31
N GLN A 378 -40.12 -6.60 -27.93
CA GLN A 378 -39.11 -6.96 -28.94
C GLN A 378 -37.68 -7.10 -28.37
N TRP A 379 -37.43 -6.61 -27.15
CA TRP A 379 -36.12 -6.64 -26.54
C TRP A 379 -35.79 -8.01 -25.95
N TRP A 380 -34.52 -8.34 -25.92
CA TRP A 380 -34.00 -9.47 -25.17
C TRP A 380 -33.65 -9.06 -23.74
N GLY A 381 -33.03 -7.87 -23.56
CA GLY A 381 -32.73 -7.19 -22.34
C GLY A 381 -32.67 -5.68 -22.55
N VAL A 382 -32.50 -4.92 -21.50
CA VAL A 382 -32.38 -3.46 -21.54
C VAL A 382 -31.66 -2.94 -20.29
N THR A 383 -30.79 -1.98 -20.50
CA THR A 383 -30.15 -1.24 -19.41
C THR A 383 -30.52 0.24 -19.47
N TYR A 384 -30.82 0.83 -18.32
CA TYR A 384 -31.10 2.26 -18.19
C TYR A 384 -30.20 2.87 -17.11
N ASP A 385 -29.63 4.05 -17.43
CA ASP A 385 -28.91 4.88 -16.47
C ASP A 385 -29.80 6.03 -15.97
N TYR A 386 -30.25 5.93 -14.74
CA TYR A 386 -31.01 6.97 -14.04
C TYR A 386 -30.26 7.62 -12.88
N ARG A 387 -28.94 7.56 -12.86
CA ARG A 387 -28.12 8.14 -11.77
C ARG A 387 -28.32 9.67 -11.61
N ASN A 388 -28.59 10.36 -12.69
CA ASN A 388 -28.80 11.81 -12.72
C ASN A 388 -30.29 12.20 -12.80
N PHE A 389 -31.19 11.28 -12.56
CA PHE A 389 -32.62 11.51 -12.71
C PHE A 389 -33.22 12.05 -11.41
N SER A 390 -33.81 13.28 -11.47
CA SER A 390 -34.58 13.83 -10.35
C SER A 390 -35.92 13.09 -10.24
N LEU A 391 -36.29 12.66 -9.03
CA LEU A 391 -37.58 12.06 -8.69
C LEU A 391 -38.82 12.87 -9.17
N ARG A 392 -38.64 14.18 -9.46
CA ARG A 392 -39.71 15.06 -9.97
C ARG A 392 -40.20 14.76 -11.40
N THR A 393 -39.49 13.95 -12.16
CA THR A 393 -39.83 13.58 -13.54
C THR A 393 -40.42 12.19 -13.67
N MET A 394 -40.57 11.45 -12.58
CA MET A 394 -41.26 10.15 -12.60
C MET A 394 -42.77 10.37 -12.68
N TYR A 395 -43.40 9.67 -13.59
CA TYR A 395 -44.82 9.80 -13.89
C TYR A 395 -45.71 9.54 -12.66
N LEU A 396 -46.55 10.52 -12.35
CA LEU A 396 -47.62 10.46 -11.36
C LEU A 396 -48.64 9.34 -11.72
N GLY A 397 -48.45 8.17 -11.16
CA GLY A 397 -49.36 7.03 -11.41
C GLY A 397 -49.08 5.83 -10.51
N TYR A 398 -47.92 5.75 -9.92
CA TYR A 398 -47.57 4.76 -8.91
C TYR A 398 -47.16 5.49 -7.63
N ASP A 399 -48.04 5.45 -6.66
CA ASP A 399 -47.79 6.00 -5.32
C ASP A 399 -46.58 5.34 -4.71
N LYS A 400 -45.55 6.18 -4.40
CA LYS A 400 -44.39 5.88 -3.53
C LYS A 400 -43.48 4.75 -3.99
N THR A 401 -42.66 5.02 -5.00
CA THR A 401 -41.45 4.24 -5.19
C THR A 401 -40.29 4.91 -4.41
N ASP A 402 -39.67 4.18 -3.49
CA ASP A 402 -38.43 4.60 -2.81
C ASP A 402 -37.20 4.56 -3.75
N PHE A 403 -37.45 4.57 -5.06
CA PHE A 403 -36.38 4.54 -6.07
C PHE A 403 -35.72 5.92 -6.17
N ASP A 404 -34.48 6.00 -5.73
CA ASP A 404 -33.66 7.21 -5.65
C ASP A 404 -32.74 7.42 -6.88
N GLY A 405 -33.03 6.73 -7.99
CA GLY A 405 -32.19 6.73 -9.19
C GLY A 405 -31.09 5.68 -9.15
N GLY A 406 -30.50 5.36 -10.29
CA GLY A 406 -29.41 4.38 -10.43
C GLY A 406 -29.50 3.59 -11.73
N LEU A 407 -28.64 2.59 -11.87
CA LEU A 407 -28.64 1.67 -12.99
C LEU A 407 -29.76 0.64 -12.84
N ILE A 408 -30.40 0.32 -13.95
CA ILE A 408 -31.53 -0.62 -14.02
C ILE A 408 -31.27 -1.60 -15.14
N VAL A 409 -31.42 -2.90 -14.85
CA VAL A 409 -31.36 -3.99 -15.83
C VAL A 409 -32.73 -4.68 -15.90
N GLY A 410 -33.29 -4.69 -17.08
CA GLY A 410 -34.51 -5.43 -17.39
C GLY A 410 -34.24 -6.60 -18.33
N LEU A 411 -34.72 -7.80 -17.99
CA LEU A 411 -34.59 -9.00 -18.83
C LEU A 411 -35.98 -9.47 -19.32
N ASN A 412 -36.10 -9.78 -20.60
CA ASN A 412 -37.40 -10.18 -21.17
C ASN A 412 -37.73 -11.67 -20.92
N THR A 413 -37.86 -12.01 -19.64
CA THR A 413 -38.11 -13.39 -19.19
C THR A 413 -39.53 -13.86 -19.38
N GLN A 414 -40.47 -12.95 -19.66
CA GLN A 414 -41.88 -13.32 -19.95
C GLN A 414 -42.05 -13.91 -21.36
N LYS A 415 -41.31 -13.36 -22.34
CA LYS A 415 -41.31 -13.87 -23.71
C LYS A 415 -40.41 -15.09 -23.87
N PHE A 416 -39.27 -15.06 -23.23
CA PHE A 416 -38.23 -16.11 -23.28
C PHE A 416 -38.09 -16.78 -21.92
N LYS A 417 -38.88 -17.82 -21.67
CA LYS A 417 -38.94 -18.48 -20.36
C LYS A 417 -37.66 -19.29 -20.00
N THR A 418 -36.87 -19.68 -21.01
CA THR A 418 -35.61 -20.43 -20.81
C THR A 418 -34.49 -19.80 -21.60
N LEU A 419 -33.23 -20.03 -21.14
CA LEU A 419 -32.04 -19.59 -21.86
C LEU A 419 -31.91 -20.26 -23.23
N ASP A 420 -32.37 -21.51 -23.37
CA ASP A 420 -32.42 -22.22 -24.66
C ASP A 420 -33.42 -21.57 -25.65
N ALA A 421 -34.59 -21.18 -25.18
CA ALA A 421 -35.57 -20.47 -26.01
C ALA A 421 -35.03 -19.12 -26.49
N LEU A 422 -34.31 -18.40 -25.61
CA LEU A 422 -33.64 -17.15 -25.93
C LEU A 422 -32.50 -17.36 -26.94
N THR A 423 -31.69 -18.41 -26.78
CA THR A 423 -30.64 -18.81 -27.71
C THR A 423 -31.21 -19.10 -29.11
N LYS A 424 -32.27 -19.86 -29.19
CA LYS A 424 -32.95 -20.18 -30.47
C LYS A 424 -33.45 -18.92 -31.16
N ALA A 425 -34.07 -18.01 -30.41
CA ALA A 425 -34.59 -16.74 -30.95
C ALA A 425 -33.46 -15.83 -31.46
N LYS A 426 -32.36 -15.72 -30.71
CA LYS A 426 -31.15 -14.93 -31.11
C LYS A 426 -30.53 -15.50 -32.38
N LYS A 427 -30.35 -16.83 -32.46
CA LYS A 427 -29.82 -17.49 -33.66
C LYS A 427 -30.72 -17.27 -34.86
N ALA A 428 -32.04 -17.49 -34.73
CA ALA A 428 -32.96 -17.26 -35.80
C ALA A 428 -32.97 -15.80 -36.31
N THR A 429 -32.83 -14.83 -35.41
CA THR A 429 -32.68 -13.42 -35.76
C THR A 429 -31.40 -13.16 -36.53
N ASN A 430 -30.27 -13.72 -36.10
CA ASN A 430 -28.98 -13.59 -36.79
C ASN A 430 -29.00 -14.25 -38.16
N ASP A 431 -29.58 -15.46 -38.28
CA ASP A 431 -29.67 -16.19 -39.56
C ASP A 431 -30.51 -15.41 -40.56
N ALA A 432 -31.67 -14.89 -40.12
CA ALA A 432 -32.53 -14.06 -40.97
C ALA A 432 -31.86 -12.74 -41.38
N TYR A 433 -31.10 -12.12 -40.49
CA TYR A 433 -30.36 -10.90 -40.78
C TYR A 433 -29.22 -11.18 -41.77
N PHE A 434 -28.46 -12.27 -41.53
CA PHE A 434 -27.39 -12.70 -42.42
C PHE A 434 -27.87 -13.02 -43.83
N ALA A 435 -28.99 -13.75 -43.94
CA ALA A 435 -29.60 -14.05 -45.24
C ALA A 435 -29.99 -12.79 -46.04
N LYS A 436 -30.31 -11.69 -45.34
CA LYS A 436 -30.70 -10.43 -45.97
C LYS A 436 -29.53 -9.50 -46.28
N THR A 437 -28.48 -9.50 -45.44
CA THR A 437 -27.44 -8.47 -45.45
C THR A 437 -26.04 -9.03 -45.73
N GLY A 438 -25.83 -10.34 -45.59
CA GLY A 438 -24.49 -10.97 -45.59
C GLY A 438 -23.68 -10.70 -44.32
N ARG A 439 -24.27 -10.10 -43.28
CA ARG A 439 -23.61 -9.78 -42.01
C ARG A 439 -24.48 -10.27 -40.85
N TYR A 440 -23.86 -10.46 -39.68
CA TYR A 440 -24.57 -10.83 -38.45
C TYR A 440 -25.08 -9.58 -37.74
N TRP A 441 -26.21 -9.70 -37.04
CA TRP A 441 -26.73 -8.62 -36.20
C TRP A 441 -25.98 -8.53 -34.87
N SER A 442 -25.85 -9.64 -34.16
CA SER A 442 -25.21 -9.74 -32.84
C SER A 442 -24.06 -10.76 -32.86
N PHE A 443 -22.99 -10.50 -32.14
CA PHE A 443 -21.87 -11.43 -31.98
C PHE A 443 -22.25 -12.63 -31.11
N ASN A 444 -22.91 -12.38 -29.97
CA ASN A 444 -23.31 -13.40 -29.04
C ASN A 444 -24.74 -13.88 -29.30
N THR A 445 -24.87 -15.15 -29.65
CA THR A 445 -26.18 -15.79 -29.86
C THR A 445 -26.61 -16.71 -28.72
N ASP A 446 -25.77 -16.93 -27.71
CA ASP A 446 -26.12 -17.63 -26.47
C ASP A 446 -27.09 -16.80 -25.63
N GLY A 447 -28.14 -17.43 -25.11
CA GLY A 447 -29.09 -16.77 -24.22
C GLY A 447 -28.49 -16.25 -22.94
N LYS A 448 -27.47 -16.95 -22.43
CA LYS A 448 -26.69 -16.50 -21.25
C LYS A 448 -26.05 -15.14 -21.47
N ALA A 449 -25.54 -14.86 -22.66
CA ALA A 449 -24.88 -13.62 -22.98
C ALA A 449 -25.76 -12.39 -22.81
N THR A 450 -27.10 -12.52 -22.83
CA THR A 450 -27.98 -11.35 -22.70
C THR A 450 -27.84 -10.66 -21.36
N ALA A 451 -27.81 -11.39 -20.24
CA ALA A 451 -27.60 -10.77 -18.93
C ALA A 451 -26.20 -10.13 -18.81
N TYR A 452 -25.15 -10.80 -19.28
CA TYR A 452 -23.79 -10.27 -19.28
C TYR A 452 -23.64 -9.03 -20.17
N HIS A 453 -24.34 -8.98 -21.31
CA HIS A 453 -24.40 -7.83 -22.20
C HIS A 453 -25.01 -6.61 -21.48
N GLU A 454 -26.17 -6.76 -20.86
CA GLU A 454 -26.82 -5.67 -20.12
C GLU A 454 -25.96 -5.20 -18.92
N ILE A 455 -25.28 -6.14 -18.28
CA ILE A 455 -24.33 -5.83 -17.21
C ILE A 455 -23.08 -5.11 -17.74
N GLY A 456 -22.62 -5.41 -18.94
CA GLY A 456 -21.54 -4.68 -19.61
C GLY A 456 -21.88 -3.20 -19.82
N HIS A 457 -23.14 -2.87 -20.17
CA HIS A 457 -23.59 -1.48 -20.22
C HIS A 457 -23.50 -0.79 -18.85
N CYS A 458 -23.84 -1.49 -17.75
CA CYS A 458 -23.68 -0.91 -16.42
C CYS A 458 -22.22 -0.49 -16.11
N PHE A 459 -21.25 -1.28 -16.54
CA PHE A 459 -19.83 -0.90 -16.41
C PHE A 459 -19.51 0.33 -17.27
N ALA A 460 -19.87 0.30 -18.56
CA ALA A 460 -19.58 1.37 -19.51
C ALA A 460 -20.22 2.71 -19.08
N ASP A 461 -21.45 2.67 -18.58
CA ASP A 461 -22.16 3.86 -18.10
C ASP A 461 -21.51 4.51 -16.88
N VAL A 462 -20.85 3.72 -16.02
CA VAL A 462 -20.17 4.24 -14.80
C VAL A 462 -18.73 4.64 -15.08
N ARG A 463 -17.97 3.80 -15.76
CA ARG A 463 -16.51 3.94 -15.94
C ARG A 463 -16.12 4.57 -17.28
N GLY A 464 -17.06 4.66 -18.22
CA GLY A 464 -16.79 5.05 -19.60
C GLY A 464 -16.17 3.91 -20.42
N LEU A 465 -16.06 4.15 -21.71
CA LEU A 465 -15.39 3.22 -22.63
C LEU A 465 -13.86 3.36 -22.53
N PRO A 466 -13.09 2.28 -22.70
CA PRO A 466 -11.62 2.33 -22.63
C PRO A 466 -11.01 3.23 -23.71
N ASN A 467 -9.85 3.81 -23.45
CA ASN A 467 -9.11 4.58 -24.44
C ASN A 467 -8.79 3.71 -25.68
N GLY A 468 -9.03 4.23 -26.88
CA GLY A 468 -8.81 3.51 -28.14
C GLY A 468 -9.89 2.45 -28.44
N TRP A 469 -10.99 2.40 -27.68
CA TRP A 469 -12.07 1.44 -27.87
C TRP A 469 -12.78 1.60 -29.21
N ASP A 470 -12.98 2.83 -29.68
CA ASP A 470 -13.68 3.09 -30.95
C ASP A 470 -12.96 2.44 -32.13
N ASP A 471 -11.63 2.53 -32.19
CA ASP A 471 -10.82 1.89 -33.24
C ASP A 471 -10.83 0.36 -33.09
N ALA A 472 -10.71 -0.14 -31.86
CA ALA A 472 -10.71 -1.57 -31.58
C ALA A 472 -12.08 -2.22 -31.94
N SER A 473 -13.18 -1.58 -31.55
CA SER A 473 -14.53 -2.06 -31.85
C SER A 473 -14.86 -1.99 -33.35
N ALA A 474 -14.45 -0.93 -34.03
CA ALA A 474 -14.62 -0.80 -35.50
C ALA A 474 -13.89 -1.91 -36.25
N ARG A 475 -12.63 -2.18 -35.86
CA ARG A 475 -11.86 -3.30 -36.41
C ARG A 475 -12.55 -4.64 -36.15
N TRP A 476 -13.00 -4.88 -34.91
CA TRP A 476 -13.71 -6.11 -34.56
C TRP A 476 -15.02 -6.30 -35.33
N ALA A 477 -15.77 -5.22 -35.55
CA ALA A 477 -17.01 -5.24 -36.33
C ALA A 477 -16.78 -5.69 -37.79
N GLU A 478 -15.67 -5.31 -38.40
CA GLU A 478 -15.32 -5.75 -39.75
C GLU A 478 -14.79 -7.18 -39.77
N GLU A 479 -13.88 -7.54 -38.86
CA GLU A 479 -13.33 -8.90 -38.74
C GLU A 479 -14.41 -9.95 -38.49
N SER A 480 -15.45 -9.63 -37.69
CA SER A 480 -16.54 -10.54 -37.35
C SER A 480 -17.77 -10.41 -38.25
N ALA A 481 -17.75 -9.48 -39.21
CA ALA A 481 -18.92 -9.14 -40.04
C ALA A 481 -20.22 -8.92 -39.24
N CYS A 482 -20.10 -8.24 -38.07
CA CYS A 482 -21.21 -8.02 -37.13
C CYS A 482 -21.57 -6.54 -37.05
N ASP A 483 -22.86 -6.22 -37.35
CA ASP A 483 -23.29 -4.82 -37.44
C ASP A 483 -23.54 -4.16 -36.07
N LEU A 484 -23.89 -4.93 -35.03
CA LEU A 484 -24.07 -4.40 -33.68
C LEU A 484 -22.78 -3.82 -33.12
N LEU A 485 -21.64 -4.43 -33.49
CA LEU A 485 -20.31 -4.00 -33.04
C LEU A 485 -19.84 -2.66 -33.65
N LYS A 486 -20.57 -2.12 -34.62
CA LYS A 486 -20.32 -0.77 -35.15
C LYS A 486 -20.71 0.35 -34.19
N LYS A 487 -21.44 0.01 -33.12
CA LYS A 487 -21.77 0.92 -32.04
C LYS A 487 -20.83 0.63 -30.88
N PRO A 488 -19.97 1.56 -30.48
CA PRO A 488 -18.93 1.29 -29.48
C PRO A 488 -19.45 0.80 -28.12
N ASP A 489 -20.58 1.33 -27.66
CA ASP A 489 -21.27 0.93 -26.43
C ASP A 489 -21.80 -0.51 -26.50
N GLU A 490 -22.48 -0.86 -27.60
CA GLU A 490 -22.97 -2.21 -27.84
C GLU A 490 -21.82 -3.21 -28.04
N ALA A 491 -20.76 -2.79 -28.75
CA ALA A 491 -19.56 -3.59 -28.91
C ALA A 491 -18.90 -3.89 -27.57
N PHE A 492 -18.87 -2.90 -26.65
CA PHE A 492 -18.33 -3.11 -25.31
C PHE A 492 -19.17 -4.13 -24.54
N ALA A 493 -20.48 -4.01 -24.56
CA ALA A 493 -21.39 -4.95 -23.91
C ALA A 493 -21.28 -6.38 -24.48
N GLU A 494 -21.17 -6.52 -25.81
CA GLU A 494 -20.91 -7.81 -26.47
C GLU A 494 -19.53 -8.40 -26.09
N ALA A 495 -18.48 -7.56 -26.01
CA ALA A 495 -17.16 -7.98 -25.58
C ALA A 495 -17.14 -8.43 -24.11
N TRP A 496 -17.81 -7.67 -23.24
CA TRP A 496 -17.99 -8.03 -21.83
C TRP A 496 -18.62 -9.40 -21.67
N ALA A 497 -19.73 -9.63 -22.39
CA ALA A 497 -20.41 -10.92 -22.37
C ALA A 497 -19.52 -12.05 -22.91
N ALA A 498 -18.87 -11.85 -24.06
CA ALA A 498 -18.00 -12.85 -24.67
C ALA A 498 -16.81 -13.21 -23.76
N TYR A 499 -16.17 -12.21 -23.16
CA TYR A 499 -15.02 -12.39 -22.27
C TYR A 499 -15.39 -13.21 -21.02
N HIS A 500 -16.45 -12.82 -20.32
CA HIS A 500 -16.86 -13.47 -19.08
C HIS A 500 -17.50 -14.86 -19.28
N LEU A 501 -18.00 -15.13 -20.47
CA LEU A 501 -18.47 -16.47 -20.86
C LEU A 501 -17.38 -17.34 -21.49
N GLY A 502 -16.18 -16.84 -21.65
CA GLY A 502 -15.04 -17.59 -22.21
C GLY A 502 -15.21 -17.92 -23.68
N ASP A 503 -15.83 -17.04 -24.47
CA ASP A 503 -16.06 -17.24 -25.90
C ASP A 503 -14.73 -17.17 -26.67
N LYS A 504 -14.30 -18.30 -27.21
CA LYS A 504 -13.04 -18.43 -27.96
C LYS A 504 -13.00 -17.65 -29.28
N ARG A 505 -14.13 -17.14 -29.76
CA ARG A 505 -14.20 -16.29 -30.95
C ARG A 505 -13.84 -14.84 -30.67
N LEU A 506 -13.75 -14.45 -29.38
CA LEU A 506 -13.33 -13.10 -29.00
C LEU A 506 -11.86 -12.89 -29.36
N PRO A 507 -11.51 -11.87 -30.16
CA PRO A 507 -10.12 -11.61 -30.52
C PRO A 507 -9.26 -11.30 -29.29
N ASP A 508 -7.98 -11.74 -29.32
CA ASP A 508 -7.04 -11.55 -28.21
C ASP A 508 -6.88 -10.07 -27.83
N TYR A 509 -6.84 -9.15 -28.79
CA TYR A 509 -6.72 -7.72 -28.52
C TYR A 509 -7.95 -7.13 -27.82
N ILE A 510 -9.17 -7.62 -28.13
CA ILE A 510 -10.40 -7.25 -27.40
C ILE A 510 -10.37 -7.88 -25.99
N SER A 511 -10.02 -9.15 -25.92
CA SER A 511 -9.90 -9.87 -24.64
C SER A 511 -8.91 -9.19 -23.68
N ALA A 512 -7.78 -8.70 -24.20
CA ALA A 512 -6.78 -7.97 -23.42
C ALA A 512 -7.33 -6.64 -22.87
N ILE A 513 -8.12 -5.90 -23.68
CA ILE A 513 -8.75 -4.65 -23.23
C ILE A 513 -9.74 -4.92 -22.11
N ILE A 514 -10.68 -5.85 -22.30
CA ILE A 514 -11.70 -6.18 -21.28
C ILE A 514 -11.05 -6.75 -20.02
N GLY A 515 -10.06 -7.63 -20.16
CA GLY A 515 -9.32 -8.22 -19.03
C GLY A 515 -8.49 -7.22 -18.24
N GLY A 516 -8.13 -6.09 -18.82
CA GLY A 516 -7.44 -4.98 -18.16
C GLY A 516 -8.36 -4.02 -17.38
N LEU A 517 -9.68 -4.13 -17.52
CA LEU A 517 -10.66 -3.26 -16.87
C LEU A 517 -11.04 -3.83 -15.48
N LYS A 518 -10.30 -3.39 -14.44
CA LYS A 518 -10.63 -3.80 -13.05
C LYS A 518 -10.69 -2.62 -12.11
#